data_0434db3dabdaeb99c53914e8106dd41c
#
_entry.id   0434db3dabdaeb99c53914e8106dd41c
#
_cell.length_a   1.000
_cell.length_b   1.000
_cell.length_c   1.000
_cell.angle_alpha   90.00
_cell.angle_beta   90.00
_cell.angle_gamma   90.00
#
_symmetry.space_group_name_H-M   'P 1'
#
loop_
_entity.id
_entity.type
_entity.pdbx_description
1 polymer ?
#
loop_
_entity_poly.entity_id
_entity_poly.type
_entity_poly.pdbx_seq_one_letter_code
_entity_poly.pdbx_strand_id
1 'polypeptide(L)'
;MQLTIVGTGYVGLVSGTCFADTGNDVVCLDVDEQKIEMMRRGESPIYEPGLSDLLQRNIAAGRLTFTSDAEEAYRDAEFVFICVGTPSDEEGRADLQYVLAVAEEFGRLLEARPAPALGSPGPIVVVKSTVPVGT
;
A
#
# COMPACT_ATOMS: atom_id res chain seq x y z
N MET A 1 6.97 -5.98 -11.77
CA MET A 1 6.01 -4.85 -11.70
C MET A 1 6.29 -4.07 -10.45
N GLN A 2 6.09 -2.75 -10.49
CA GLN A 2 6.24 -1.85 -9.35
C GLN A 2 4.88 -1.65 -8.69
N LEU A 3 4.72 -2.14 -7.47
CA LEU A 3 3.46 -2.10 -6.74
C LEU A 3 3.59 -1.22 -5.50
N THR A 4 2.60 -0.38 -5.25
CA THR A 4 2.47 0.34 -3.98
C THR A 4 1.26 -0.20 -3.21
N ILE A 5 1.47 -0.57 -1.96
CA ILE A 5 0.43 -0.99 -1.03
C ILE A 5 0.23 0.11 0.00
N VAL A 6 -0.96 0.69 0.05
CA VAL A 6 -1.29 1.77 0.98
C VAL A 6 -2.10 1.24 2.15
N GLY A 7 -1.52 1.29 3.32
CA GLY A 7 -2.04 0.69 4.55
C GLY A 7 -1.44 -0.69 4.82
N THR A 8 -0.80 -0.85 5.98
CA THR A 8 -0.11 -2.07 6.42
C THR A 8 -0.86 -2.83 7.53
N GLY A 9 -2.17 -2.84 7.44
CA GLY A 9 -3.01 -3.76 8.21
C GLY A 9 -2.91 -5.19 7.67
N TYR A 10 -3.77 -6.10 8.13
CA TYR A 10 -3.76 -7.51 7.67
C TYR A 10 -3.79 -7.63 6.16
N VAL A 11 -4.74 -6.98 5.51
CA VAL A 11 -4.93 -7.08 4.06
C VAL A 11 -3.72 -6.55 3.30
N GLY A 12 -3.24 -5.36 3.66
CA GLY A 12 -2.15 -4.71 2.95
C GLY A 12 -0.82 -5.43 3.15
N LEU A 13 -0.43 -5.70 4.40
CA LEU A 13 0.86 -6.32 4.70
C LEU A 13 0.97 -7.73 4.12
N VAL A 14 -0.07 -8.55 4.28
CA VAL A 14 -0.08 -9.92 3.73
C VAL A 14 -0.04 -9.87 2.19
N SER A 15 -0.90 -9.05 1.57
CA SER A 15 -0.92 -8.94 0.10
C SER A 15 0.40 -8.43 -0.46
N GLY A 16 0.97 -7.37 0.13
CA GLY A 16 2.25 -6.80 -0.31
C GLY A 16 3.40 -7.80 -0.20
N THR A 17 3.46 -8.52 0.92
CA THR A 17 4.47 -9.56 1.14
C THR A 17 4.33 -10.70 0.13
N CYS A 18 3.12 -11.17 -0.13
CA CYS A 18 2.87 -12.21 -1.13
C CYS A 18 3.20 -11.74 -2.56
N PHE A 19 2.88 -10.50 -2.91
CA PHE A 19 3.26 -9.95 -4.21
C PHE A 19 4.77 -9.86 -4.38
N ALA A 20 5.50 -9.44 -3.34
CA ALA A 20 6.96 -9.44 -3.35
C ALA A 20 7.51 -10.86 -3.52
N ASP A 21 6.91 -11.85 -2.86
CA ASP A 21 7.32 -13.24 -2.94
C ASP A 21 7.10 -13.86 -4.33
N THR A 22 6.15 -13.34 -5.10
CA THR A 22 5.95 -13.72 -6.51
C THR A 22 6.83 -12.94 -7.49
N GLY A 23 7.78 -12.14 -7.01
CA GLY A 23 8.82 -11.50 -7.82
C GLY A 23 8.50 -10.07 -8.26
N ASN A 24 7.54 -9.40 -7.61
CA ASN A 24 7.28 -7.98 -7.84
C ASN A 24 8.12 -7.12 -6.89
N ASP A 25 8.38 -5.87 -7.29
CA ASP A 25 8.96 -4.85 -6.42
C ASP A 25 7.82 -4.12 -5.72
N VAL A 26 7.78 -4.20 -4.40
CA VAL A 26 6.66 -3.72 -3.59
C VAL A 26 7.12 -2.68 -2.58
N VAL A 27 6.48 -1.53 -2.59
CA VAL A 27 6.60 -0.50 -1.56
C VAL A 27 5.33 -0.47 -0.72
N CYS A 28 5.44 -0.69 0.58
CA CYS A 28 4.35 -0.56 1.52
C CYS A 28 4.40 0.82 2.19
N LEU A 29 3.31 1.57 2.07
CA LEU A 29 3.12 2.90 2.65
C LEU A 29 2.16 2.82 3.84
N ASP A 30 2.57 3.38 4.97
CA ASP A 30 1.69 3.58 6.13
C ASP A 30 2.05 4.89 6.84
N VAL A 31 1.06 5.54 7.43
CA VAL A 31 1.26 6.78 8.19
C VAL A 31 1.86 6.54 9.57
N ASP A 32 1.83 5.30 10.07
CA ASP A 32 2.37 4.91 11.37
C ASP A 32 3.87 4.60 11.26
N GLU A 33 4.70 5.58 11.59
CA GLU A 33 6.15 5.45 11.55
C GLU A 33 6.69 4.33 12.45
N GLN A 34 6.02 4.02 13.56
CA GLN A 34 6.45 2.94 14.45
C GLN A 34 6.27 1.57 13.79
N LYS A 35 5.16 1.39 13.09
CA LYS A 35 4.95 0.18 12.28
C LYS A 35 5.98 0.07 11.14
N ILE A 36 6.24 1.18 10.44
CA ILE A 36 7.23 1.23 9.37
C ILE A 36 8.61 0.81 9.87
N GLU A 37 9.06 1.36 10.99
CA GLU A 37 10.35 0.99 11.58
C GLU A 37 10.41 -0.47 12.04
N MET A 38 9.31 -1.00 12.59
CA MET A 38 9.21 -2.41 12.96
C MET A 38 9.34 -3.31 11.74
N MET A 39 8.58 -3.02 10.67
CA MET A 39 8.62 -3.79 9.43
C MET A 39 9.95 -3.70 8.69
N ARG A 40 10.62 -2.55 8.72
CA ARG A 40 11.99 -2.39 8.18
C ARG A 40 13.01 -3.32 8.85
N ARG A 41 12.82 -3.64 10.12
CA ARG A 41 13.62 -4.63 10.85
C ARG A 41 13.20 -6.09 10.58
N GLY A 42 12.20 -6.31 9.73
CA GLY A 42 11.67 -7.65 9.43
C GLY A 42 10.75 -8.19 10.51
N GLU A 43 10.24 -7.33 11.38
CA GLU A 43 9.28 -7.67 12.42
C GLU A 43 7.86 -7.37 11.92
N SER A 44 6.94 -8.33 12.09
CA SER A 44 5.55 -8.14 11.70
C SER A 44 4.73 -7.49 12.83
N PRO A 45 4.00 -6.39 12.57
CA PRO A 45 3.07 -5.81 13.54
C PRO A 45 1.78 -6.63 13.72
N ILE A 46 1.58 -7.65 12.90
CA ILE A 46 0.43 -8.56 12.96
C ILE A 46 0.90 -10.00 13.12
N TYR A 47 0.05 -10.83 13.73
CA TYR A 47 0.32 -12.25 13.83
C TYR A 47 -0.35 -12.99 12.67
N GLU A 48 0.48 -13.52 11.77
CA GLU A 48 0.06 -14.41 10.69
C GLU A 48 1.13 -15.48 10.51
N PRO A 49 0.78 -16.79 10.61
CA PRO A 49 1.75 -17.87 10.48
C PRO A 49 2.54 -17.79 9.16
N GLY A 50 3.86 -17.82 9.25
CA GLY A 50 4.77 -17.77 8.09
C GLY A 50 5.03 -16.37 7.52
N LEU A 51 4.31 -15.33 7.95
CA LEU A 51 4.48 -13.98 7.42
C LEU A 51 5.86 -13.40 7.73
N SER A 52 6.38 -13.61 8.94
CA SER A 52 7.70 -13.08 9.33
C SER A 52 8.83 -13.61 8.46
N ASP A 53 8.79 -14.89 8.12
CA ASP A 53 9.82 -15.51 7.24
C ASP A 53 9.74 -14.93 5.82
N LEU A 54 8.52 -14.74 5.31
CA LEU A 54 8.29 -14.13 4.00
C LEU A 54 8.74 -12.67 3.98
N LEU A 55 8.45 -11.88 5.02
CA LEU A 55 8.91 -10.50 5.18
C LEU A 55 10.42 -10.43 5.09
N GLN A 56 11.12 -11.14 5.98
CA GLN A 56 12.59 -11.12 6.05
C GLN A 56 13.23 -11.52 4.74
N ARG A 57 12.74 -12.57 4.10
CA ARG A 57 13.24 -13.05 2.82
C ARG A 57 13.10 -12.01 1.71
N ASN A 58 11.95 -11.34 1.63
CA ASN A 58 11.68 -10.37 0.57
C ASN A 58 12.35 -9.02 0.82
N ILE A 59 12.50 -8.61 2.08
CA ILE A 59 13.33 -7.45 2.46
C ILE A 59 14.80 -7.71 2.07
N ALA A 60 15.35 -8.86 2.46
CA ALA A 60 16.73 -9.22 2.12
C ALA A 60 16.98 -9.31 0.62
N ALA A 61 15.97 -9.71 -0.15
CA ALA A 61 16.03 -9.74 -1.62
C ALA A 61 15.81 -8.35 -2.28
N GLY A 62 15.55 -7.31 -1.50
CA GLY A 62 15.31 -5.95 -2.00
C GLY A 62 13.98 -5.77 -2.76
N ARG A 63 13.06 -6.73 -2.66
CA ARG A 63 11.76 -6.67 -3.33
C ARG A 63 10.63 -6.09 -2.48
N LEU A 64 10.84 -5.94 -1.17
CA LEU A 64 9.84 -5.41 -0.25
C LEU A 64 10.47 -4.30 0.59
N THR A 65 9.90 -3.11 0.49
CA THR A 65 10.34 -1.92 1.23
C THR A 65 9.16 -1.26 1.93
N PHE A 66 9.45 -0.43 2.93
CA PHE A 66 8.45 0.23 3.76
C PHE A 66 8.78 1.70 3.91
N THR A 67 7.81 2.58 3.78
CA THR A 67 7.99 4.02 3.91
C THR A 67 6.74 4.70 4.48
N SER A 68 6.93 5.84 5.12
CA SER A 68 5.86 6.79 5.46
C SER A 68 5.80 7.99 4.49
N ASP A 69 6.68 8.01 3.49
CA ASP A 69 6.74 9.05 2.48
C ASP A 69 5.92 8.66 1.23
N ALA A 70 4.81 9.37 1.02
CA ALA A 70 3.91 9.14 -0.10
C ALA A 70 4.56 9.42 -1.47
N GLU A 71 5.43 10.44 -1.57
CA GLU A 71 6.13 10.73 -2.82
C GLU A 71 7.07 9.59 -3.21
N GLU A 72 7.79 9.04 -2.23
CA GLU A 72 8.65 7.88 -2.43
C GLU A 72 7.82 6.67 -2.85
N ALA A 73 6.72 6.39 -2.13
CA ALA A 73 5.91 5.21 -2.34
C ALA A 73 5.25 5.17 -3.73
N TYR A 74 4.78 6.32 -4.22
CA TYR A 74 4.07 6.38 -5.50
C TYR A 74 4.98 6.62 -6.71
N ARG A 75 6.26 6.97 -6.51
CA ARG A 75 7.17 7.44 -7.57
C ARG A 75 7.15 6.61 -8.84
N ASP A 76 7.30 5.31 -8.71
CA ASP A 76 7.43 4.38 -9.84
C ASP A 76 6.26 3.37 -9.91
N ALA A 77 5.17 3.64 -9.19
CA ALA A 77 4.05 2.73 -9.08
C ALA A 77 3.36 2.50 -10.43
N GLU A 78 3.28 1.24 -10.85
CA GLU A 78 2.43 0.76 -11.95
C GLU A 78 1.03 0.42 -11.44
N PHE A 79 0.97 -0.09 -10.19
CA PHE A 79 -0.27 -0.39 -9.47
C PHE A 79 -0.23 0.20 -8.07
N VAL A 80 -1.35 0.77 -7.65
CA VAL A 80 -1.55 1.29 -6.30
C VAL A 80 -2.73 0.56 -5.67
N PHE A 81 -2.47 -0.25 -4.64
CA PHE A 81 -3.49 -0.96 -3.89
C PHE A 81 -3.87 -0.18 -2.63
N ILE A 82 -5.10 0.28 -2.54
CA ILE A 82 -5.64 0.94 -1.34
C ILE A 82 -6.16 -0.15 -0.39
N CYS A 83 -5.46 -0.34 0.72
CA CYS A 83 -5.72 -1.37 1.73
C CYS A 83 -5.93 -0.78 3.13
N VAL A 84 -6.33 0.47 3.21
CA VAL A 84 -6.59 1.16 4.48
C VAL A 84 -7.86 0.65 5.16
N GLY A 85 -7.94 0.83 6.48
CA GLY A 85 -9.11 0.44 7.25
C GLY A 85 -10.35 1.26 6.89
N THR A 86 -11.51 0.62 7.01
CA THR A 86 -12.83 1.23 6.87
C THR A 86 -13.64 0.91 8.14
N PRO A 87 -13.33 1.56 9.28
CA PRO A 87 -14.06 1.29 10.53
C PRO A 87 -15.54 1.60 10.35
N SER A 88 -16.38 0.99 11.19
CA SER A 88 -17.80 1.33 11.20
C SER A 88 -18.01 2.69 11.87
N ASP A 89 -18.85 3.51 11.28
CA ASP A 89 -19.35 4.73 11.92
C ASP A 89 -20.40 4.39 13.01
N GLU A 90 -20.95 5.42 13.68
CA GLU A 90 -21.95 5.26 14.74
C GLU A 90 -23.25 4.61 14.25
N GLU A 91 -23.51 4.66 12.94
CA GLU A 91 -24.68 4.07 12.29
C GLU A 91 -24.41 2.69 11.67
N GLY A 92 -23.17 2.16 11.86
CA GLY A 92 -22.74 0.85 11.33
C GLY A 92 -22.37 0.85 9.85
N ARG A 93 -22.20 2.03 9.22
CA ARG A 93 -21.74 2.17 7.84
C ARG A 93 -20.20 2.20 7.80
N ALA A 94 -19.63 1.81 6.68
CA ALA A 94 -18.19 1.92 6.47
C ALA A 94 -17.77 3.41 6.39
N ASP A 95 -16.86 3.81 7.28
CA ASP A 95 -16.24 5.14 7.22
C ASP A 95 -15.14 5.14 6.16
N LEU A 96 -15.35 5.93 5.11
CA LEU A 96 -14.47 6.00 3.95
C LEU A 96 -13.40 7.09 4.02
N GLN A 97 -13.30 7.82 5.15
CA GLN A 97 -12.38 8.96 5.27
C GLN A 97 -10.94 8.60 4.87
N TYR A 98 -10.45 7.42 5.26
CA TYR A 98 -9.08 7.00 4.93
C TYR A 98 -8.92 6.65 3.45
N VAL A 99 -9.92 6.02 2.84
CA VAL A 99 -9.90 5.71 1.39
C VAL A 99 -9.88 7.00 0.57
N LEU A 100 -10.72 7.97 0.94
CA LEU A 100 -10.80 9.27 0.27
C LEU A 100 -9.51 10.06 0.45
N ALA A 101 -8.93 10.08 1.67
CA ALA A 101 -7.66 10.76 1.93
C ALA A 101 -6.52 10.21 1.06
N VAL A 102 -6.43 8.89 0.92
CA VAL A 102 -5.43 8.25 0.03
C VAL A 102 -5.67 8.64 -1.43
N ALA A 103 -6.92 8.62 -1.88
CA ALA A 103 -7.25 8.99 -3.26
C ALA A 103 -6.92 10.46 -3.57
N GLU A 104 -7.20 11.37 -2.65
CA GLU A 104 -6.87 12.80 -2.77
C GLU A 104 -5.36 13.05 -2.75
N GLU A 105 -4.63 12.41 -1.83
CA GLU A 105 -3.16 12.51 -1.75
C GLU A 105 -2.50 12.00 -3.02
N PHE A 106 -2.89 10.81 -3.48
CA PHE A 106 -2.38 10.22 -4.71
C PHE A 106 -2.71 11.09 -5.93
N GLY A 107 -3.94 11.61 -6.03
CA GLY A 107 -4.36 12.51 -7.11
C GLY A 107 -3.50 13.77 -7.18
N ARG A 108 -3.26 14.43 -6.05
CA ARG A 108 -2.40 15.63 -5.98
C ARG A 108 -0.96 15.34 -6.43
N LEU A 109 -0.39 14.21 -5.97
CA LEU A 109 0.96 13.82 -6.35
C LEU A 109 1.05 13.43 -7.84
N LEU A 110 0.00 12.85 -8.39
CA LEU A 110 -0.07 12.50 -9.80
C LEU A 110 -0.15 13.77 -10.69
N GLU A 111 -0.96 14.76 -10.29
CA GLU A 111 -1.07 16.06 -11.00
C GLU A 111 0.24 16.85 -10.98
N ALA A 112 1.03 16.74 -9.92
CA ALA A 112 2.32 17.41 -9.81
C ALA A 112 3.41 16.80 -10.71
N ARG A 113 3.18 15.61 -11.28
CA ARG A 113 4.13 14.93 -12.16
C ARG A 113 4.08 15.50 -13.57
N PRO A 114 5.21 15.43 -14.31
CA PRO A 114 5.18 15.68 -15.75
C PRO A 114 4.16 14.75 -16.42
N ALA A 115 3.42 15.30 -17.38
CA ALA A 115 2.47 14.49 -18.14
C ALA A 115 3.19 13.27 -18.74
N PRO A 116 2.60 12.06 -18.60
CA PRO A 116 3.19 10.86 -19.19
C PRO A 116 3.31 11.03 -20.72
N ALA A 117 4.28 10.36 -21.31
CA ALA A 117 4.42 10.33 -22.76
C ALA A 117 3.10 9.87 -23.40
N LEU A 118 2.77 10.46 -24.54
CA LEU A 118 1.52 10.14 -25.26
C LEU A 118 1.43 8.61 -25.50
N GLY A 119 0.37 7.99 -24.98
CA GLY A 119 0.15 6.54 -25.07
C GLY A 119 0.77 5.72 -23.93
N SER A 120 1.45 6.33 -22.96
CA SER A 120 1.89 5.64 -21.75
C SER A 120 0.70 5.46 -20.80
N PRO A 121 0.40 4.23 -20.33
CA PRO A 121 -0.65 4.04 -19.34
C PRO A 121 -0.24 4.69 -18.01
N GLY A 122 -1.15 5.40 -17.38
CA GLY A 122 -0.98 5.84 -16.00
C GLY A 122 -1.05 4.65 -15.02
N PRO A 123 -0.73 4.87 -13.74
CA PRO A 123 -0.84 3.84 -12.72
C PRO A 123 -2.30 3.37 -12.57
N ILE A 124 -2.46 2.08 -12.31
CA ILE A 124 -3.76 1.46 -12.05
C ILE A 124 -4.03 1.48 -10.56
N VAL A 125 -5.15 2.07 -10.14
CA VAL A 125 -5.58 2.09 -8.75
C VAL A 125 -6.55 0.94 -8.49
N VAL A 126 -6.26 0.16 -7.46
CA VAL A 126 -7.08 -0.96 -7.01
C VAL A 126 -7.56 -0.70 -5.58
N VAL A 127 -8.84 -0.52 -5.38
CA VAL A 127 -9.42 -0.43 -4.04
C VAL A 127 -9.64 -1.83 -3.50
N LYS A 128 -8.86 -2.22 -2.49
CA LYS A 128 -8.95 -3.51 -1.80
C LYS A 128 -9.58 -3.36 -0.40
N SER A 129 -9.75 -2.15 0.08
CA SER A 129 -10.52 -1.86 1.29
C SER A 129 -11.99 -2.28 1.13
N THR A 130 -12.65 -2.62 2.23
CA THR A 130 -14.07 -2.95 2.25
C THR A 130 -14.90 -1.68 2.05
N VAL A 131 -15.39 -1.46 0.84
CA VAL A 131 -16.14 -0.26 0.47
C VAL A 131 -17.53 -0.63 -0.06
N PRO A 132 -18.55 0.25 0.07
CA PRO A 132 -19.86 0.04 -0.54
C PRO A 132 -19.78 -0.01 -2.06
N VAL A 133 -20.77 -0.67 -2.68
CA VAL A 133 -20.92 -0.68 -4.14
C VAL A 133 -21.11 0.75 -4.65
N GLY A 134 -20.36 1.12 -5.69
CA GLY A 134 -20.40 2.45 -6.30
C GLY A 134 -19.46 3.48 -5.68
N THR A 135 -18.56 3.04 -4.76
CA THR A 135 -17.50 3.91 -4.23
C THR A 135 -16.42 4.20 -5.33
#